data_22666dd8ade8b4a4e01431bb73df9d8c
#
_entry.id   22666dd8ade8b4a4e01431bb73df9d8c
#
_cell.length_a   1.000
_cell.length_b   1.000
_cell.length_c   1.000
_cell.angle_alpha   90.00
_cell.angle_beta   90.00
_cell.angle_gamma   90.00
#
_symmetry.space_group_name_H-M   'P 1'
#
loop_
_entity.id
_entity.type
_entity.pdbx_description
1 polymer ?
#
loop_
_entity_poly.entity_id
_entity_poly.type
_entity_poly.pdbx_seq_one_letter_code
_entity_poly.pdbx_strand_id
1 'polypeptide(L)'
;PLAEALRTAGVTIYGDPQVCSLLGCEPVKDWHTEYLDYKISLKIVPSLEDAISHINTYSSGHTDAIVTADNAAATIFSQLVDSGNVFHNASTRFSDGYRYGFGAEVGISTSKIHARGPVGLDGLTTYKYLLEGSGQTVDEYSSGRRCFIHKDL
;
A
#
# COMPACT_ATOMS: atom_id res chain seq x y z
N PRO A 1 4.83 26.79 -5.59
CA PRO A 1 4.05 26.72 -4.34
C PRO A 1 4.50 25.59 -3.44
N LEU A 2 4.58 24.30 -3.92
CA LEU A 2 4.95 23.15 -3.07
C LEU A 2 6.35 23.32 -2.44
N ALA A 3 7.37 23.58 -3.27
CA ALA A 3 8.73 23.75 -2.81
C ALA A 3 8.90 24.92 -1.82
N GLU A 4 8.14 25.99 -2.02
CA GLU A 4 8.15 27.15 -1.12
C GLU A 4 7.52 26.77 0.24
N ALA A 5 6.39 26.08 0.24
CA ALA A 5 5.75 25.60 1.45
C ALA A 5 6.67 24.66 2.24
N LEU A 6 7.34 23.72 1.56
CA LEU A 6 8.32 22.82 2.17
C LEU A 6 9.48 23.56 2.81
N ARG A 7 10.07 24.57 2.11
CA ARG A 7 11.15 25.38 2.65
C ARG A 7 10.71 26.20 3.85
N THR A 8 9.51 26.78 3.79
CA THR A 8 8.95 27.54 4.92
C THR A 8 8.74 26.63 6.15
N ALA A 9 8.44 25.35 5.93
CA ALA A 9 8.33 24.35 6.99
C ALA A 9 9.68 23.78 7.44
N GLY A 10 10.82 24.29 6.94
CA GLY A 10 12.16 23.85 7.31
C GLY A 10 12.58 22.51 6.68
N VAL A 11 11.90 22.08 5.62
CA VAL A 11 12.20 20.81 4.94
C VAL A 11 13.37 20.98 3.96
N THR A 12 14.39 20.15 4.07
CA THR A 12 15.47 20.05 3.09
C THR A 12 15.00 19.28 1.87
N ILE A 13 15.18 19.86 0.68
CA ILE A 13 14.76 19.28 -0.58
C ILE A 13 15.97 18.72 -1.33
N TYR A 14 15.89 17.46 -1.75
CA TYR A 14 16.76 16.83 -2.74
C TYR A 14 15.98 16.64 -4.03
N GLY A 15 16.66 16.66 -5.19
CA GLY A 15 15.96 16.58 -6.47
C GLY A 15 16.65 15.70 -7.50
N ASP A 16 15.88 15.35 -8.53
CA ASP A 16 16.45 14.92 -9.80
C ASP A 16 17.15 16.09 -10.50
N PRO A 17 17.87 15.90 -11.62
CA PRO A 17 18.56 16.98 -12.30
C PRO A 17 17.64 18.15 -12.69
N GLN A 18 16.38 17.87 -13.04
CA GLN A 18 15.40 18.88 -13.43
C GLN A 18 14.96 19.71 -12.22
N VAL A 19 14.64 19.07 -11.11
CA VAL A 19 14.30 19.73 -9.84
C VAL A 19 15.49 20.52 -9.32
N CYS A 20 16.70 19.98 -9.36
CA CYS A 20 17.89 20.69 -8.92
C CYS A 20 18.15 21.97 -9.74
N SER A 21 17.95 21.90 -11.07
CA SER A 21 18.04 23.08 -11.94
C SER A 21 17.00 24.15 -11.61
N LEU A 22 15.78 23.76 -11.26
CA LEU A 22 14.69 24.69 -10.94
C LEU A 22 14.79 25.27 -9.53
N LEU A 23 15.24 24.50 -8.57
CA LEU A 23 15.17 24.87 -7.16
C LEU A 23 16.54 25.17 -6.52
N GLY A 24 17.65 24.89 -7.19
CA GLY A 24 19.00 25.03 -6.63
C GLY A 24 19.22 24.11 -5.44
N CYS A 25 18.72 22.88 -5.48
CA CYS A 25 18.86 21.89 -4.42
C CYS A 25 19.97 20.86 -4.75
N GLU A 26 20.34 20.06 -3.76
CA GLU A 26 21.28 18.95 -3.95
C GLU A 26 20.62 17.78 -4.65
N PRO A 27 21.38 16.97 -5.42
CA PRO A 27 20.85 15.79 -6.07
C PRO A 27 20.50 14.69 -5.09
N VAL A 28 19.44 13.93 -5.39
CA VAL A 28 19.12 12.68 -4.71
C VAL A 28 20.22 11.68 -4.95
N LYS A 29 20.72 11.06 -3.89
CA LYS A 29 21.77 10.02 -3.95
C LYS A 29 21.18 8.62 -4.15
N ASP A 30 20.09 8.36 -3.47
CA ASP A 30 19.37 7.08 -3.54
C ASP A 30 17.87 7.31 -3.33
N TRP A 31 17.06 6.88 -4.28
CA TRP A 31 15.61 7.03 -4.24
C TRP A 31 14.93 6.12 -3.22
N HIS A 32 15.60 5.08 -2.74
CA HIS A 32 15.11 4.23 -1.64
C HIS A 32 15.30 4.86 -0.25
N THR A 33 15.96 6.02 -0.17
CA THR A 33 16.27 6.63 1.13
C THR A 33 15.00 7.03 1.87
N GLU A 34 14.79 6.45 3.05
CA GLU A 34 13.83 6.90 4.04
C GLU A 34 14.57 7.81 5.03
N TYR A 35 14.30 9.12 4.97
CA TYR A 35 15.08 10.10 5.70
C TYR A 35 14.82 10.14 7.21
N LEU A 36 13.62 9.80 7.66
CA LEU A 36 13.18 9.90 9.06
C LEU A 36 13.44 11.28 9.69
N ASP A 37 13.39 12.32 8.86
CA ASP A 37 13.78 13.69 9.19
C ASP A 37 13.00 14.67 8.29
N TYR A 38 13.12 15.97 8.55
CA TYR A 38 12.55 17.02 7.69
C TYR A 38 13.32 17.13 6.36
N LYS A 39 13.27 16.06 5.58
CA LYS A 39 13.94 15.91 4.28
C LYS A 39 12.99 15.23 3.31
N ILE A 40 13.10 15.59 2.03
CA ILE A 40 12.28 15.01 0.96
C ILE A 40 13.07 14.93 -0.34
N SER A 41 12.83 13.86 -1.11
CA SER A 41 13.25 13.73 -2.50
C SER A 41 12.12 14.14 -3.43
N LEU A 42 12.40 15.01 -4.40
CA LEU A 42 11.45 15.44 -5.41
C LEU A 42 11.93 15.02 -6.79
N LYS A 43 11.00 14.52 -7.60
CA LYS A 43 11.23 14.15 -8.99
C LYS A 43 10.11 14.68 -9.88
N ILE A 44 10.45 15.18 -11.06
CA ILE A 44 9.49 15.50 -12.10
C ILE A 44 9.44 14.32 -13.07
N VAL A 45 8.25 13.82 -13.34
CA VAL A 45 8.01 12.72 -14.27
C VAL A 45 7.07 13.17 -15.38
N PRO A 46 7.22 12.67 -16.62
CA PRO A 46 6.42 13.13 -17.74
C PRO A 46 5.00 12.59 -17.77
N SER A 47 4.72 11.48 -17.09
CA SER A 47 3.43 10.80 -17.14
C SER A 47 3.04 10.14 -15.82
N LEU A 48 1.78 9.71 -15.73
CA LEU A 48 1.28 8.89 -14.62
C LEU A 48 1.97 7.52 -14.57
N GLU A 49 2.20 6.93 -15.72
CA GLU A 49 2.85 5.63 -15.87
C GLU A 49 4.29 5.67 -15.35
N ASP A 50 5.02 6.75 -15.65
CA ASP A 50 6.38 6.97 -15.13
C ASP A 50 6.37 7.17 -13.59
N ALA A 51 5.35 7.86 -13.07
CA ALA A 51 5.18 8.00 -11.62
C ALA A 51 4.94 6.64 -10.95
N ILE A 52 4.02 5.83 -11.48
CA ILE A 52 3.69 4.50 -10.98
C ILE A 52 4.92 3.59 -11.05
N SER A 53 5.64 3.58 -12.19
CA SER A 53 6.87 2.81 -12.35
C SER A 53 7.94 3.20 -11.33
N HIS A 54 8.11 4.50 -11.10
CA HIS A 54 9.05 5.00 -10.11
C HIS A 54 8.67 4.59 -8.69
N ILE A 55 7.40 4.73 -8.31
CA ILE A 55 6.88 4.32 -7.00
C ILE A 55 7.09 2.82 -6.81
N ASN A 56 6.66 1.99 -7.74
CA ASN A 56 6.79 0.53 -7.63
C ASN A 56 8.26 0.05 -7.57
N THR A 57 9.20 0.87 -8.09
CA THR A 57 10.62 0.56 -8.02
C THR A 57 11.26 0.97 -6.70
N TYR A 58 10.88 2.14 -6.15
CA TYR A 58 11.64 2.79 -5.09
C TYR A 58 10.88 2.96 -3.76
N SER A 59 9.55 2.79 -3.75
CA SER A 59 8.75 2.87 -2.53
C SER A 59 9.10 1.74 -1.55
N SER A 60 8.91 2.00 -0.27
CA SER A 60 8.94 0.95 0.76
C SER A 60 7.81 -0.07 0.63
N GLY A 61 6.82 0.19 -0.24
CA GLY A 61 5.61 -0.59 -0.37
C GLY A 61 4.62 -0.43 0.78
N HIS A 62 4.85 0.55 1.65
CA HIS A 62 3.98 0.80 2.81
C HIS A 62 2.74 1.61 2.43
N THR A 63 2.93 2.86 2.04
CA THR A 63 1.81 3.79 1.77
C THR A 63 2.20 4.80 0.72
N ASP A 64 1.42 4.85 -0.35
CA ASP A 64 1.57 5.83 -1.42
C ASP A 64 0.24 6.55 -1.69
N ALA A 65 0.31 7.77 -2.20
CA ALA A 65 -0.87 8.59 -2.42
C ALA A 65 -0.77 9.37 -3.73
N ILE A 66 -1.93 9.58 -4.36
CA ILE A 66 -2.11 10.50 -5.46
C ILE A 66 -2.99 11.68 -5.03
N VAL A 67 -2.61 12.88 -5.45
CA VAL A 67 -3.43 14.09 -5.31
C VAL A 67 -3.86 14.54 -6.71
N THR A 68 -5.10 14.34 -7.04
CA THR A 68 -5.66 14.67 -8.37
C THR A 68 -7.16 14.90 -8.31
N ALA A 69 -7.65 15.72 -9.23
CA ALA A 69 -9.09 15.85 -9.52
C ALA A 69 -9.55 14.89 -10.64
N ASP A 70 -8.61 14.22 -11.33
CA ASP A 70 -8.91 13.26 -12.39
C ASP A 70 -9.17 11.86 -11.77
N ASN A 71 -10.43 11.46 -11.76
CA ASN A 71 -10.85 10.16 -11.24
C ASN A 71 -10.32 8.98 -12.06
N ALA A 72 -10.09 9.16 -13.37
CA ALA A 72 -9.51 8.09 -14.19
C ALA A 72 -8.04 7.85 -13.80
N ALA A 73 -7.27 8.93 -13.65
CA ALA A 73 -5.89 8.85 -13.15
C ALA A 73 -5.83 8.23 -11.74
N ALA A 74 -6.74 8.63 -10.85
CA ALA A 74 -6.82 8.06 -9.50
C ALA A 74 -7.10 6.55 -9.51
N THR A 75 -8.01 6.12 -10.40
CA THR A 75 -8.35 4.69 -10.56
C THR A 75 -7.15 3.88 -11.05
N ILE A 76 -6.48 4.36 -12.10
CA ILE A 76 -5.27 3.71 -12.66
C ILE A 76 -4.18 3.63 -11.59
N PHE A 77 -3.91 4.73 -10.89
CA PHE A 77 -2.94 4.77 -9.81
C PHE A 77 -3.24 3.73 -8.72
N SER A 78 -4.49 3.68 -8.25
CA SER A 78 -4.91 2.76 -7.19
C SER A 78 -4.82 1.29 -7.59
N GLN A 79 -4.97 0.98 -8.87
CA GLN A 79 -4.85 -0.38 -9.38
C GLN A 79 -3.41 -0.83 -9.64
N LEU A 80 -2.53 0.09 -10.04
CA LEU A 80 -1.19 -0.25 -10.51
C LEU A 80 -0.08 0.03 -9.50
N VAL A 81 -0.30 0.86 -8.49
CA VAL A 81 0.66 1.05 -7.40
C VAL A 81 0.60 -0.13 -6.44
N ASP A 82 1.75 -0.79 -6.26
CA ASP A 82 1.85 -2.01 -5.47
C ASP A 82 2.31 -1.74 -4.03
N SER A 83 1.54 -0.96 -3.31
CA SER A 83 1.77 -0.67 -1.89
C SER A 83 0.68 -1.26 -1.01
N GLY A 84 0.97 -1.47 0.27
CA GLY A 84 0.02 -1.98 1.24
C GLY A 84 -1.18 -1.05 1.44
N ASN A 85 -0.97 0.25 1.25
CA ASN A 85 -2.01 1.28 1.33
C ASN A 85 -1.84 2.24 0.16
N VAL A 86 -2.93 2.50 -0.56
CA VAL A 86 -2.93 3.45 -1.67
C VAL A 86 -4.07 4.45 -1.45
N PHE A 87 -3.73 5.73 -1.41
CA PHE A 87 -4.67 6.81 -1.09
C PHE A 87 -4.90 7.75 -2.26
N HIS A 88 -6.10 8.28 -2.34
CA HIS A 88 -6.49 9.34 -3.24
C HIS A 88 -6.97 10.55 -2.43
N ASN A 89 -6.32 11.70 -2.62
CA ASN A 89 -6.65 12.97 -1.96
C ASN A 89 -6.74 12.88 -0.43
N ALA A 90 -5.95 12.03 0.17
CA ALA A 90 -5.89 11.86 1.62
C ALA A 90 -4.44 11.83 2.10
N SER A 91 -4.23 12.21 3.34
CA SER A 91 -2.91 12.14 3.96
C SER A 91 -2.49 10.69 4.20
N THR A 92 -1.24 10.35 3.86
CA THR A 92 -0.64 9.04 4.17
C THR A 92 -0.60 8.73 5.67
N ARG A 93 -0.77 9.75 6.53
CA ARG A 93 -0.90 9.60 7.99
C ARG A 93 -2.19 8.91 8.44
N PHE A 94 -3.15 8.69 7.54
CA PHE A 94 -4.31 7.84 7.83
C PHE A 94 -4.00 6.34 7.78
N SER A 95 -2.84 5.93 7.31
CA SER A 95 -2.39 4.53 7.35
C SER A 95 -2.09 4.11 8.79
N ASP A 96 -3.11 3.58 9.47
CA ASP A 96 -3.09 3.26 10.89
C ASP A 96 -4.25 2.30 11.20
N GLY A 97 -3.97 1.21 11.90
CA GLY A 97 -4.96 0.18 12.18
C GLY A 97 -6.15 0.68 12.99
N TYR A 98 -5.94 1.62 13.93
CA TYR A 98 -7.03 2.23 14.68
C TYR A 98 -7.94 3.06 13.78
N ARG A 99 -7.35 3.88 12.87
CA ARG A 99 -8.10 4.69 11.92
C ARG A 99 -8.86 3.86 10.89
N TYR A 100 -8.38 2.66 10.57
CA TYR A 100 -9.07 1.71 9.71
C TYR A 100 -10.18 0.93 10.44
N GLY A 101 -10.30 1.08 11.75
CA GLY A 101 -11.29 0.37 12.54
C GLY A 101 -10.88 -1.05 12.95
N PHE A 102 -9.60 -1.41 12.82
CA PHE A 102 -9.07 -2.72 13.23
C PHE A 102 -8.79 -2.81 14.74
N GLY A 103 -9.05 -1.74 15.49
CA GLY A 103 -8.72 -1.65 16.90
C GLY A 103 -7.24 -1.30 17.13
N ALA A 104 -6.49 -2.19 17.75
CA ALA A 104 -5.05 -1.99 17.95
C ALA A 104 -4.26 -2.35 16.69
N GLU A 105 -3.16 -1.65 16.46
CA GLU A 105 -2.14 -2.04 15.49
C GLU A 105 -0.96 -2.65 16.25
N VAL A 106 -0.60 -3.88 15.91
CA VAL A 106 0.52 -4.61 16.52
C VAL A 106 1.72 -4.70 15.60
N GLY A 107 1.56 -4.34 14.35
CA GLY A 107 2.62 -4.32 13.35
C GLY A 107 2.12 -3.85 12.00
N ILE A 108 3.07 -3.68 11.07
CA ILE A 108 2.82 -3.32 9.68
C ILE A 108 3.58 -4.30 8.80
N SER A 109 2.92 -4.82 7.78
CA SER A 109 3.53 -5.68 6.77
C SER A 109 3.39 -5.08 5.39
N THR A 110 4.47 -5.09 4.62
CA THR A 110 4.47 -4.71 3.20
C THR A 110 4.52 -5.94 2.27
N SER A 111 4.69 -7.14 2.84
CA SER A 111 4.75 -8.38 2.08
C SER A 111 3.38 -8.81 1.56
N LYS A 112 3.38 -9.77 0.62
CA LYS A 112 2.15 -10.36 0.05
C LYS A 112 1.92 -11.81 0.50
N ILE A 113 2.68 -12.29 1.48
CA ILE A 113 2.64 -13.70 1.89
C ILE A 113 1.53 -13.95 2.92
N HIS A 114 1.24 -12.95 3.77
CA HIS A 114 0.24 -13.01 4.84
C HIS A 114 -0.51 -11.68 4.94
N ALA A 115 -0.80 -11.20 6.16
CA ALA A 115 -1.42 -9.89 6.35
C ALA A 115 -0.57 -8.78 5.69
N ARG A 116 -1.23 -7.78 5.11
CA ARG A 116 -0.59 -6.65 4.44
C ARG A 116 -1.16 -5.34 4.96
N GLY A 117 -0.32 -4.29 5.02
CA GLY A 117 -0.68 -3.02 5.64
C GLY A 117 -0.68 -3.10 7.17
N PRO A 118 -1.49 -2.27 7.85
CA PRO A 118 -1.67 -2.32 9.30
C PRO A 118 -2.22 -3.68 9.75
N VAL A 119 -1.58 -4.30 10.75
CA VAL A 119 -1.94 -5.62 11.27
C VAL A 119 -2.55 -5.47 12.65
N GLY A 120 -3.84 -5.77 12.76
CA GLY A 120 -4.59 -5.87 14.00
C GLY A 120 -4.74 -7.31 14.49
N LEU A 121 -5.69 -7.55 15.40
CA LEU A 121 -5.91 -8.85 16.01
C LEU A 121 -6.21 -9.95 14.98
N ASP A 122 -7.04 -9.66 13.98
CA ASP A 122 -7.42 -10.62 12.95
C ASP A 122 -6.21 -11.09 12.12
N GLY A 123 -5.25 -10.18 11.86
CA GLY A 123 -4.01 -10.52 11.14
C GLY A 123 -3.04 -11.40 11.94
N LEU A 124 -3.22 -11.52 13.25
CA LEU A 124 -2.41 -12.38 14.15
C LEU A 124 -3.03 -13.75 14.35
N THR A 125 -4.26 -13.96 13.91
CA THR A 125 -4.98 -15.21 14.09
C THR A 125 -4.97 -16.02 12.79
N THR A 126 -5.25 -17.31 12.95
CA THR A 126 -5.51 -18.20 11.82
C THR A 126 -6.70 -19.09 12.17
N TYR A 127 -7.16 -19.86 11.24
CA TYR A 127 -8.32 -20.73 11.40
C TYR A 127 -7.92 -22.21 11.31
N LYS A 128 -8.73 -23.07 11.88
CA LYS A 128 -8.72 -24.50 11.67
C LYS A 128 -10.09 -24.96 11.22
N TYR A 129 -10.12 -25.98 10.41
CA TYR A 129 -11.36 -26.63 10.01
C TYR A 129 -11.79 -27.65 11.07
N LEU A 130 -13.05 -27.60 11.47
CA LEU A 130 -13.70 -28.64 12.27
C LEU A 130 -14.73 -29.31 11.36
N LEU A 131 -14.62 -30.61 11.22
CA LEU A 131 -15.57 -31.40 10.44
C LEU A 131 -16.17 -32.45 11.36
N GLU A 132 -17.47 -32.36 11.54
CA GLU A 132 -18.25 -33.32 12.32
C GLU A 132 -19.03 -34.21 11.38
N GLY A 133 -18.87 -35.50 11.52
CA GLY A 133 -19.53 -36.49 10.70
C GLY A 133 -20.23 -37.56 11.55
N SER A 134 -21.06 -38.38 10.91
CA SER A 134 -21.75 -39.54 11.50
C SER A 134 -21.46 -40.84 10.75
N GLY A 135 -20.22 -40.98 10.24
CA GLY A 135 -19.75 -42.17 9.55
C GLY A 135 -19.83 -42.08 8.01
N GLN A 136 -19.99 -40.88 7.44
CA GLN A 136 -19.90 -40.69 5.99
C GLN A 136 -18.52 -41.07 5.47
N THR A 137 -18.48 -41.76 4.33
CA THR A 137 -17.24 -42.12 3.67
C THR A 137 -17.06 -41.35 2.35
N VAL A 138 -15.83 -41.11 1.94
CA VAL A 138 -15.52 -40.46 0.66
C VAL A 138 -16.06 -41.29 -0.52
N ASP A 139 -16.07 -42.62 -0.41
CA ASP A 139 -16.57 -43.52 -1.45
C ASP A 139 -18.05 -43.28 -1.77
N GLU A 140 -18.87 -42.92 -0.81
CA GLU A 140 -20.29 -42.60 -1.04
C GLU A 140 -20.47 -41.40 -1.96
N TYR A 141 -19.57 -40.44 -1.91
CA TYR A 141 -19.59 -39.23 -2.73
C TYR A 141 -18.86 -39.43 -4.07
N SER A 142 -17.72 -40.09 -4.07
CA SER A 142 -16.95 -40.33 -5.30
C SER A 142 -17.66 -41.32 -6.24
N SER A 143 -18.47 -42.26 -5.71
CA SER A 143 -19.30 -43.15 -6.49
C SER A 143 -20.63 -42.54 -6.95
N GLY A 144 -20.93 -41.30 -6.57
CA GLY A 144 -22.19 -40.65 -6.92
C GLY A 144 -23.42 -41.11 -6.11
N ARG A 145 -23.22 -41.97 -5.10
CA ARG A 145 -24.32 -42.42 -4.22
C ARG A 145 -24.84 -41.28 -3.32
N ARG A 146 -23.98 -40.29 -3.04
CA ARG A 146 -24.30 -39.04 -2.34
C ARG A 146 -23.75 -37.86 -3.09
N CYS A 147 -24.40 -36.71 -2.95
CA CYS A 147 -23.94 -35.43 -3.51
C CYS A 147 -23.62 -34.44 -2.40
N PHE A 148 -22.61 -33.57 -2.65
CA PHE A 148 -22.38 -32.42 -1.81
C PHE A 148 -23.52 -31.40 -2.01
N ILE A 149 -24.00 -30.85 -0.92
CA ILE A 149 -24.95 -29.75 -0.93
C ILE A 149 -24.23 -28.52 -0.43
N HIS A 150 -23.79 -27.67 -1.36
CA HIS A 150 -23.19 -26.40 -1.01
C HIS A 150 -24.31 -25.36 -0.85
N LYS A 151 -24.33 -24.68 0.29
CA LYS A 151 -25.23 -23.56 0.55
C LYS A 151 -24.39 -22.37 0.93
N ASP A 152 -24.74 -21.22 0.38
CA ASP A 152 -24.21 -19.95 0.87
C ASP A 152 -24.76 -19.71 2.28
N LEU A 153 -23.87 -19.30 3.19
CA LEU A 153 -24.19 -19.05 4.60
C LEU A 153 -24.57 -17.59 4.82
#